data_5359b05b892e08f2da3ff836c46fd638
#
_entry.id   5359b05b892e08f2da3ff836c46fd638
#
_cell.length_a   1.000
_cell.length_b   1.000
_cell.length_c   1.000
_cell.angle_alpha   90.00
_cell.angle_beta   90.00
_cell.angle_gamma   90.00
#
_symmetry.space_group_name_H-M   'P 1'
#
loop_
_entity.id
_entity.type
_entity.pdbx_description
1 polymer ?
#
loop_
_entity_poly.entity_id
_entity_poly.type
_entity_poly.pdbx_seq_one_letter_code
_entity_poly.pdbx_strand_id
1 'polypeptide(L)'
;EHDGYLEHADGSYQHLNGKQALAYSRFRYVGNGDFTRTERQRKVVNLIFDKLKSVTPSQLIELLDVLLPEITTNVPTGEFLELIALLPQMSRYEIVSWGIPDDKFKYITIKGDSYIGIDFNYYIDKIYNTIYG
;
A
#
# COMPACT_ATOMS: atom_id res chain seq x y z
N GLU A 1 -1.01 13.72 21.58
CA GLU A 1 0.29 14.09 20.97
C GLU A 1 0.28 13.56 19.57
N HIS A 2 0.07 14.46 18.61
CA HIS A 2 -0.16 14.10 17.21
C HIS A 2 1.11 14.40 16.40
N ASP A 3 2.14 13.60 16.58
CA ASP A 3 3.35 13.65 15.75
C ASP A 3 3.12 12.97 14.40
N GLY A 4 2.04 13.35 13.74
CA GLY A 4 1.66 12.81 12.43
C GLY A 4 2.17 13.63 11.23
N TYR A 5 3.13 14.53 11.43
CA TYR A 5 3.68 15.32 10.35
C TYR A 5 4.83 14.58 9.67
N LEU A 6 4.55 14.04 8.50
CA LEU A 6 5.50 13.30 7.69
C LEU A 6 6.17 14.14 6.63
N GLU A 7 5.57 15.23 6.32
CA GLU A 7 6.09 16.20 5.38
C GLU A 7 6.38 17.46 6.17
N HIS A 8 7.63 17.84 6.25
CA HIS A 8 7.97 19.18 6.69
C HIS A 8 7.35 20.18 5.71
N ALA A 9 7.01 21.37 6.18
CA ALA A 9 6.46 22.44 5.35
C ALA A 9 7.38 22.87 4.19
N ASP A 10 8.65 22.44 4.20
CA ASP A 10 9.65 22.62 3.15
C ASP A 10 9.70 21.50 2.12
N GLY A 11 8.82 20.49 2.23
CA GLY A 11 8.78 19.33 1.33
C GLY A 11 9.89 18.30 1.55
N SER A 12 10.68 18.42 2.63
CA SER A 12 11.71 17.43 2.96
C SER A 12 11.09 16.13 3.48
N TYR A 13 11.78 15.01 3.23
CA TYR A 13 11.35 13.69 3.70
C TYR A 13 11.86 13.43 5.13
N GLN A 14 10.97 13.03 5.99
CA GLN A 14 11.30 12.63 7.35
C GLN A 14 11.41 11.11 7.47
N HIS A 15 12.49 10.64 8.10
CA HIS A 15 12.61 9.23 8.46
C HIS A 15 11.66 8.87 9.59
N LEU A 16 10.81 7.85 9.37
CA LEU A 16 9.86 7.36 10.35
C LEU A 16 10.34 6.06 10.98
N ASN A 17 10.14 5.91 12.28
CA ASN A 17 10.17 4.60 12.91
C ASN A 17 8.85 3.84 12.66
N GLY A 18 8.81 2.53 13.01
CA GLY A 18 7.65 1.69 12.76
C GLY A 18 6.35 2.18 13.42
N LYS A 19 6.41 2.75 14.63
CA LYS A 19 5.24 3.30 15.33
C LYS A 19 4.70 4.54 14.59
N GLN A 20 5.57 5.41 14.12
CA GLN A 20 5.21 6.61 13.36
C GLN A 20 4.63 6.22 11.99
N ALA A 21 5.23 5.26 11.28
CA ALA A 21 4.70 4.76 10.01
C ALA A 21 3.30 4.16 10.18
N LEU A 22 3.07 3.39 11.26
CA LEU A 22 1.76 2.84 11.59
C LEU A 22 0.75 3.95 11.92
N ALA A 23 1.12 4.93 12.75
CA ALA A 23 0.26 6.07 13.08
C ALA A 23 -0.15 6.84 11.82
N TYR A 24 0.80 7.11 10.93
CA TYR A 24 0.54 7.76 9.66
C TYR A 24 -0.44 6.98 8.76
N SER A 25 -0.26 5.70 8.62
CA SER A 25 -1.14 4.84 7.80
C SER A 25 -2.57 4.77 8.34
N ARG A 26 -2.77 5.02 9.64
CA ARG A 26 -4.07 4.95 10.32
C ARG A 26 -4.77 6.29 10.48
N PHE A 27 -4.09 7.40 10.20
CA PHE A 27 -4.59 8.75 10.45
C PHE A 27 -5.75 9.12 9.51
N ARG A 28 -6.88 9.62 10.07
CA ARG A 28 -8.13 9.91 9.35
C ARG A 28 -8.58 11.37 9.40
N TYR A 29 -7.95 12.18 10.25
CA TYR A 29 -8.49 13.49 10.60
C TYR A 29 -8.14 14.63 9.63
N VAL A 30 -7.39 14.35 8.56
CA VAL A 30 -6.98 15.35 7.55
C VAL A 30 -7.28 14.83 6.16
N GLY A 31 -7.79 15.73 5.29
CA GLY A 31 -8.12 15.43 3.90
C GLY A 31 -9.49 14.75 3.75
N ASN A 32 -9.62 13.91 2.73
CA ASN A 32 -10.88 13.26 2.34
C ASN A 32 -11.16 11.96 3.12
N GLY A 33 -10.86 11.94 4.43
CA GLY A 33 -11.16 10.83 5.33
C GLY A 33 -10.53 9.50 4.88
N ASP A 34 -11.38 8.55 4.48
CA ASP A 34 -10.98 7.18 4.13
C ASP A 34 -10.14 7.09 2.86
N PHE A 35 -10.37 7.94 1.86
CA PHE A 35 -9.57 7.97 0.63
C PHE A 35 -8.14 8.38 0.93
N THR A 36 -7.95 9.46 1.67
CA THR A 36 -6.62 9.94 2.07
C THR A 36 -5.90 8.92 2.96
N ARG A 37 -6.63 8.19 3.82
CA ARG A 37 -6.07 7.08 4.60
C ARG A 37 -5.55 5.97 3.69
N THR A 38 -6.33 5.55 2.70
CA THR A 38 -5.93 4.51 1.75
C THR A 38 -4.71 4.92 0.93
N GLU A 39 -4.61 6.18 0.53
CA GLU A 39 -3.42 6.73 -0.13
C GLU A 39 -2.19 6.68 0.77
N ARG A 40 -2.32 7.04 2.06
CA ARG A 40 -1.23 6.92 3.03
C ARG A 40 -0.78 5.49 3.22
N GLN A 41 -1.71 4.54 3.30
CA GLN A 41 -1.40 3.11 3.39
C GLN A 41 -0.61 2.65 2.16
N ARG A 42 -1.05 3.00 0.95
CA ARG A 42 -0.31 2.69 -0.28
C ARG A 42 1.07 3.33 -0.30
N LYS A 43 1.20 4.59 0.14
CA LYS A 43 2.49 5.28 0.24
C LYS A 43 3.46 4.53 1.17
N VAL A 44 3.00 4.11 2.35
CA VAL A 44 3.82 3.32 3.29
C VAL A 44 4.25 2.00 2.67
N VAL A 45 3.33 1.27 2.04
CA VAL A 45 3.63 0.00 1.37
C VAL A 45 4.66 0.18 0.25
N ASN A 46 4.50 1.20 -0.61
CA ASN A 46 5.45 1.49 -1.68
C ASN A 46 6.85 1.83 -1.13
N LEU A 47 6.93 2.63 -0.05
CA LEU A 47 8.21 2.94 0.60
C LEU A 47 8.87 1.71 1.22
N ILE A 48 8.09 0.76 1.74
CA ILE A 48 8.60 -0.54 2.21
C ILE A 48 9.18 -1.32 1.04
N PHE A 49 8.47 -1.42 -0.08
CA PHE A 49 8.98 -2.10 -1.27
C PHE A 49 10.25 -1.46 -1.82
N ASP A 50 10.30 -0.13 -1.88
CA ASP A 50 11.51 0.58 -2.33
C ASP A 50 12.71 0.30 -1.40
N LYS A 51 12.46 0.23 -0.10
CA LYS A 51 13.48 -0.15 0.88
C LYS A 51 13.92 -1.60 0.70
N LEU A 52 13.01 -2.53 0.43
CA LEU A 52 13.30 -3.93 0.18
C LEU A 52 14.19 -4.16 -1.05
N LYS A 53 14.10 -3.30 -2.08
CA LYS A 53 14.99 -3.35 -3.26
C LYS A 53 16.47 -3.16 -2.93
N SER A 54 16.79 -2.53 -1.81
CA SER A 54 18.16 -2.23 -1.36
C SER A 54 18.68 -3.17 -0.27
N VAL A 55 17.88 -4.16 0.16
CA VAL A 55 18.25 -5.09 1.24
C VAL A 55 19.19 -6.16 0.71
N THR A 56 20.20 -6.49 1.48
CA THR A 56 21.06 -7.64 1.18
C THR A 56 20.34 -8.96 1.45
N PRO A 57 20.76 -10.09 0.84
CA PRO A 57 20.17 -11.40 1.11
C PRO A 57 20.16 -11.77 2.59
N SER A 58 21.21 -11.42 3.34
CA SER A 58 21.30 -11.68 4.79
C SER A 58 20.24 -10.91 5.57
N GLN A 59 20.10 -9.61 5.27
CA GLN A 59 19.08 -8.76 5.89
C GLN A 59 17.67 -9.20 5.55
N LEU A 60 17.47 -9.75 4.34
CA LEU A 60 16.19 -10.29 3.94
C LEU A 60 15.80 -11.51 4.77
N ILE A 61 16.76 -12.43 5.04
CA ILE A 61 16.53 -13.59 5.90
C ILE A 61 16.16 -13.15 7.32
N GLU A 62 16.92 -12.22 7.91
CA GLU A 62 16.62 -11.67 9.24
C GLU A 62 15.23 -11.04 9.30
N LEU A 63 14.83 -10.31 8.25
CA LEU A 63 13.52 -9.70 8.15
C LEU A 63 12.41 -10.76 8.09
N LEU A 64 12.63 -11.83 7.32
CA LEU A 64 11.68 -12.94 7.19
C LEU A 64 11.47 -13.70 8.49
N ASP A 65 12.53 -13.94 9.25
CA ASP A 65 12.44 -14.60 10.56
C ASP A 65 11.54 -13.82 11.53
N VAL A 66 11.50 -12.49 11.40
CA VAL A 66 10.61 -11.64 12.22
C VAL A 66 9.21 -11.55 11.64
N LEU A 67 9.05 -11.50 10.33
CA LEU A 67 7.76 -11.26 9.68
C LEU A 67 6.91 -12.53 9.52
N LEU A 68 7.54 -13.68 9.23
CA LEU A 68 6.81 -14.91 8.96
C LEU A 68 5.86 -15.34 10.08
N PRO A 69 6.24 -15.25 11.37
CA PRO A 69 5.34 -15.59 12.47
C PRO A 69 4.10 -14.68 12.58
N GLU A 70 4.18 -13.46 12.04
CA GLU A 70 3.11 -12.47 12.10
C GLU A 70 2.15 -12.54 10.90
N ILE A 71 2.47 -13.37 9.89
CA ILE A 71 1.67 -13.49 8.67
C ILE A 71 0.78 -14.72 8.75
N THR A 72 -0.53 -14.51 8.66
CA THR A 72 -1.50 -15.58 8.43
C THR A 72 -1.88 -15.59 6.95
N THR A 73 -1.58 -16.66 6.24
CA THR A 73 -1.86 -16.80 4.82
C THR A 73 -2.28 -18.22 4.47
N ASN A 74 -3.03 -18.37 3.38
CA ASN A 74 -3.36 -19.66 2.79
C ASN A 74 -2.39 -20.03 1.65
N VAL A 75 -1.37 -19.21 1.38
CA VAL A 75 -0.32 -19.53 0.41
C VAL A 75 0.56 -20.64 0.98
N PRO A 76 0.76 -21.75 0.27
CA PRO A 76 1.66 -22.82 0.70
C PRO A 76 3.08 -22.30 0.93
N THR A 77 3.76 -22.83 1.93
CA THR A 77 5.12 -22.37 2.30
C THR A 77 6.10 -22.44 1.11
N GLY A 78 5.99 -23.45 0.23
CA GLY A 78 6.83 -23.58 -0.96
C GLY A 78 6.64 -22.41 -1.92
N GLU A 79 5.40 -22.07 -2.27
CA GLU A 79 5.09 -20.92 -3.12
C GLU A 79 5.52 -19.59 -2.48
N PHE A 80 5.38 -19.49 -1.17
CA PHE A 80 5.82 -18.31 -0.45
C PHE A 80 7.34 -18.10 -0.53
N LEU A 81 8.12 -19.19 -0.41
CA LEU A 81 9.57 -19.15 -0.58
C LEU A 81 10.00 -18.80 -2.02
N GLU A 82 9.26 -19.28 -3.02
CA GLU A 82 9.46 -18.89 -4.41
C GLU A 82 9.23 -17.40 -4.65
N LEU A 83 8.17 -16.83 -4.07
CA LEU A 83 7.91 -15.40 -4.13
C LEU A 83 9.03 -14.58 -3.47
N ILE A 84 9.55 -15.04 -2.32
CA ILE A 84 10.69 -14.42 -1.64
C ILE A 84 11.94 -14.44 -2.52
N ALA A 85 12.21 -15.55 -3.20
CA ALA A 85 13.34 -15.68 -4.12
C ALA A 85 13.25 -14.71 -5.30
N LEU A 86 12.06 -14.21 -5.65
CA LEU A 86 11.86 -13.20 -6.68
C LEU A 86 12.11 -11.76 -6.19
N LEU A 87 12.12 -11.49 -4.87
CA LEU A 87 12.28 -10.15 -4.34
C LEU A 87 13.50 -9.38 -4.88
N PRO A 88 14.71 -9.99 -5.04
CA PRO A 88 15.85 -9.30 -5.64
C PRO A 88 15.62 -8.87 -7.10
N GLN A 89 14.72 -9.57 -7.80
CA GLN A 89 14.36 -9.25 -9.18
C GLN A 89 13.34 -8.11 -9.26
N MET A 90 12.60 -7.86 -8.20
CA MET A 90 11.59 -6.79 -8.14
C MET A 90 12.18 -5.39 -8.34
N SER A 91 13.50 -5.21 -8.07
CA SER A 91 14.19 -3.95 -8.38
C SER A 91 14.15 -3.55 -9.84
N ARG A 92 13.88 -4.50 -10.73
CA ARG A 92 13.80 -4.31 -12.20
C ARG A 92 12.40 -3.92 -12.66
N TYR A 93 11.40 -4.00 -11.79
CA TYR A 93 10.00 -3.75 -12.14
C TYR A 93 9.50 -2.48 -11.45
N GLU A 94 8.65 -1.76 -12.15
CA GLU A 94 7.91 -0.65 -11.59
C GLU A 94 6.70 -1.20 -10.80
N ILE A 95 6.48 -0.67 -9.60
CA ILE A 95 5.31 -1.02 -8.80
C ILE A 95 4.20 -0.02 -9.13
N VAL A 96 3.19 -0.50 -9.83
CA VAL A 96 1.99 0.29 -10.12
C VAL A 96 0.99 0.09 -8.98
N SER A 97 0.57 1.20 -8.36
CA SER A 97 -0.36 1.19 -7.24
C SER A 97 -1.51 2.17 -7.47
N TRP A 98 -2.73 1.65 -7.49
CA TRP A 98 -3.95 2.44 -7.59
C TRP A 98 -5.09 1.76 -6.81
N GLY A 99 -6.23 2.45 -6.64
CA GLY A 99 -7.35 1.93 -5.88
C GLY A 99 -8.66 1.98 -6.65
N ILE A 100 -9.66 1.21 -6.18
CA ILE A 100 -11.05 1.26 -6.62
C ILE A 100 -11.90 1.74 -5.44
N PRO A 101 -12.63 2.85 -5.61
CA PRO A 101 -12.57 3.74 -6.75
C PRO A 101 -11.30 4.60 -6.77
N ASP A 102 -10.94 5.13 -7.95
CA ASP A 102 -10.05 6.25 -8.13
C ASP A 102 -10.84 7.58 -8.02
N ASP A 103 -10.60 8.55 -8.88
CA ASP A 103 -11.35 9.81 -8.97
C ASP A 103 -12.69 9.69 -9.74
N LYS A 104 -12.96 8.53 -10.39
CA LYS A 104 -14.17 8.27 -11.19
C LYS A 104 -15.25 7.57 -10.39
N PHE A 105 -15.81 8.29 -9.42
CA PHE A 105 -16.97 7.81 -8.67
C PHE A 105 -17.97 8.92 -8.45
N LYS A 106 -19.18 8.55 -8.00
CA LYS A 106 -20.25 9.48 -7.61
C LYS A 106 -20.79 9.08 -6.25
N TYR A 107 -21.11 10.07 -5.43
CA TYR A 107 -21.93 9.80 -4.25
C TYR A 107 -23.39 9.63 -4.68
N ILE A 108 -24.00 8.54 -4.24
CA ILE A 108 -25.42 8.25 -4.46
C ILE A 108 -26.10 8.06 -3.10
N THR A 109 -27.33 8.54 -2.97
CA THR A 109 -28.12 8.40 -1.74
C THR A 109 -29.21 7.36 -1.99
N ILE A 110 -29.25 6.31 -1.18
CA ILE A 110 -30.27 5.28 -1.21
C ILE A 110 -30.89 5.18 0.19
N LYS A 111 -32.18 5.44 0.31
CA LYS A 111 -32.94 5.38 1.57
C LYS A 111 -32.33 6.24 2.71
N GLY A 112 -31.69 7.36 2.36
CA GLY A 112 -31.09 8.28 3.33
C GLY A 112 -29.60 8.01 3.62
N ASP A 113 -29.06 6.86 3.22
CA ASP A 113 -27.66 6.52 3.36
C ASP A 113 -26.83 6.91 2.13
N SER A 114 -25.58 7.31 2.34
CA SER A 114 -24.65 7.68 1.28
C SER A 114 -23.82 6.49 0.85
N TYR A 115 -23.78 6.24 -0.46
CA TYR A 115 -23.01 5.17 -1.09
C TYR A 115 -22.08 5.74 -2.16
N ILE A 116 -21.05 4.97 -2.50
CA ILE A 116 -20.15 5.26 -3.59
C ILE A 116 -20.61 4.46 -4.82
N GLY A 117 -21.07 5.15 -5.84
CA GLY A 117 -21.43 4.55 -7.13
C GLY A 117 -20.24 4.56 -8.07
N ILE A 118 -19.94 3.42 -8.67
CA ILE A 118 -18.84 3.23 -9.62
C ILE A 118 -19.36 2.66 -10.93
N ASP A 119 -18.63 2.91 -12.01
CA ASP A 119 -18.82 2.22 -13.29
C ASP A 119 -18.00 0.93 -13.30
N PHE A 120 -18.67 -0.20 -13.18
CA PHE A 120 -18.01 -1.51 -13.17
C PHE A 120 -17.27 -1.82 -14.47
N ASN A 121 -17.81 -1.45 -15.63
CA ASN A 121 -17.16 -1.72 -16.91
C ASN A 121 -15.83 -0.96 -17.02
N TYR A 122 -15.82 0.31 -16.62
CA TYR A 122 -14.60 1.11 -16.57
C TYR A 122 -13.51 0.45 -15.70
N TYR A 123 -13.87 -0.05 -14.51
CA TYR A 123 -12.87 -0.67 -13.62
C TYR A 123 -12.45 -2.06 -14.08
N ILE A 124 -13.33 -2.84 -14.70
CA ILE A 124 -12.97 -4.13 -15.33
C ILE A 124 -11.94 -3.90 -16.43
N ASP A 125 -12.19 -2.95 -17.33
CA ASP A 125 -11.26 -2.60 -18.41
C ASP A 125 -9.93 -2.08 -17.86
N LYS A 126 -9.97 -1.26 -16.82
CA LYS A 126 -8.76 -0.74 -16.16
C LYS A 126 -7.94 -1.86 -15.53
N ILE A 127 -8.55 -2.80 -14.83
CA ILE A 127 -7.89 -3.98 -14.26
C ILE A 127 -7.25 -4.80 -15.37
N TYR A 128 -8.03 -5.12 -16.40
CA TYR A 128 -7.55 -5.93 -17.53
C TYR A 128 -6.34 -5.30 -18.21
N ASN A 129 -6.43 -4.02 -18.54
CA ASN A 129 -5.32 -3.29 -19.18
C ASN A 129 -4.09 -3.14 -18.27
N THR A 130 -4.28 -3.09 -16.95
CA THR A 130 -3.14 -3.03 -16.00
C THR A 130 -2.40 -4.37 -15.92
N ILE A 131 -3.11 -5.48 -16.05
CA ILE A 131 -2.53 -6.83 -15.88
C ILE A 131 -1.99 -7.38 -17.21
N TYR A 132 -2.70 -7.14 -18.30
CA TYR A 132 -2.46 -7.79 -19.59
C TYR A 132 -2.11 -6.83 -20.75
N GLY A 133 -2.30 -5.52 -20.57
CA GLY A 133 -1.97 -4.49 -21.56
C GLY A 133 -0.56 -4.04 -21.45
#